data_63e7199ae42076996886f7133c15321c
#
_entry.id   63e7199ae42076996886f7133c15321c
#
_cell.length_a   1.000
_cell.length_b   1.000
_cell.length_c   1.000
_cell.angle_alpha   90.00
_cell.angle_beta   90.00
_cell.angle_gamma   90.00
#
_symmetry.space_group_name_H-M   'P 1'
#
loop_
_entity.id
_entity.type
_entity.pdbx_description
1 polymer ?
#
loop_
_entity_poly.entity_id
_entity_poly.type
_entity_poly.pdbx_seq_one_letter_code
_entity_poly.pdbx_strand_id
1 'polypeptide(L)'
;MRSLGLGAVLVLVAAALAAAGKPASTAAISPAEPKAVPQAPATSTDSAMKVFSSAADAQALLAKAKAERKGDQVMVAEHLLSLAPYSVNLEYRPVEGAVAVHETEAELVYVLDGSGTLTTGGKVVGEKRTNPKNLSGTSIDGGTAQTIGKGDVTIIPEGVPHQFKPSGGPLVLMTFHVPRPASEMQ
;
A
#
# COMPACT_ATOMS: atom_id res chain seq x y z
N MET A 1 4.52 3.86 64.65
CA MET A 1 3.72 4.87 65.41
C MET A 1 3.05 5.85 64.44
N ARG A 2 1.70 5.90 64.53
CA ARG A 2 0.80 6.93 63.97
C ARG A 2 0.64 6.92 62.45
N SER A 3 -0.55 6.99 61.87
CA SER A 3 -1.96 6.92 62.30
C SER A 3 -2.80 7.20 61.02
N LEU A 4 -3.85 6.44 60.90
CA LEU A 4 -4.94 6.51 59.93
C LEU A 4 -5.50 7.89 59.66
N GLY A 5 -5.99 8.06 58.41
CA GLY A 5 -6.92 9.10 58.00
C GLY A 5 -7.92 8.60 56.97
N LEU A 6 -9.01 8.04 57.48
CA LEU A 6 -10.16 7.58 56.70
C LEU A 6 -11.10 8.76 56.49
N GLY A 7 -11.29 9.23 55.24
CA GLY A 7 -12.25 10.24 54.87
C GLY A 7 -13.41 9.66 54.05
N ALA A 8 -14.52 9.40 54.71
CA ALA A 8 -15.78 9.04 54.07
C ALA A 8 -16.48 10.28 53.51
N VAL A 9 -16.80 10.28 52.22
CA VAL A 9 -17.68 11.31 51.61
C VAL A 9 -19.07 10.69 51.41
N LEU A 10 -20.00 11.28 52.17
CA LEU A 10 -21.44 10.94 52.14
C LEU A 10 -22.07 11.59 50.89
N VAL A 11 -22.64 10.78 49.97
CA VAL A 11 -23.42 11.29 48.83
C VAL A 11 -24.89 11.27 49.21
N LEU A 12 -25.46 12.47 49.28
CA LEU A 12 -26.91 12.71 49.46
C LEU A 12 -27.63 12.43 48.14
N VAL A 13 -28.58 11.46 48.17
CA VAL A 13 -29.53 11.22 47.10
C VAL A 13 -30.75 12.16 47.27
N ALA A 14 -30.92 13.08 46.33
CA ALA A 14 -32.15 13.83 46.21
C ALA A 14 -33.08 13.17 45.21
N ALA A 15 -34.22 12.65 45.69
CA ALA A 15 -35.30 12.17 44.89
C ALA A 15 -36.14 13.35 44.34
N ALA A 16 -36.24 13.51 43.03
CA ALA A 16 -37.17 14.40 42.38
C ALA A 16 -38.26 13.62 41.66
N LEU A 17 -39.49 14.00 41.97
CA LEU A 17 -40.75 13.37 41.65
C LEU A 17 -41.10 13.52 40.15
N ALA A 18 -41.68 12.47 39.58
CA ALA A 18 -42.10 12.34 38.20
C ALA A 18 -43.23 13.27 37.80
N ALA A 19 -43.14 13.88 36.63
CA ALA A 19 -44.27 14.36 35.84
C ALA A 19 -44.40 13.51 34.59
N ALA A 20 -45.50 12.79 34.50
CA ALA A 20 -45.85 11.93 33.36
C ALA A 20 -46.17 12.77 32.12
N GLY A 21 -45.26 12.83 31.17
CA GLY A 21 -45.46 13.31 29.82
C GLY A 21 -45.68 12.10 28.88
N LYS A 22 -46.77 12.10 28.13
CA LYS A 22 -47.14 11.12 27.12
C LYS A 22 -46.01 10.97 26.10
N PRO A 23 -45.55 9.75 25.73
CA PRO A 23 -44.59 9.60 24.67
C PRO A 23 -45.18 9.91 23.32
N ALA A 24 -44.63 10.86 22.59
CA ALA A 24 -44.87 11.05 21.17
C ALA A 24 -44.30 9.86 20.42
N SER A 25 -45.12 9.25 19.59
CA SER A 25 -44.75 8.14 18.69
C SER A 25 -43.71 8.65 17.70
N THR A 26 -42.43 8.32 17.92
CA THR A 26 -41.38 8.50 16.93
C THR A 26 -41.47 7.34 15.95
N ALA A 27 -42.00 7.61 14.75
CA ALA A 27 -41.96 6.66 13.65
C ALA A 27 -40.46 6.34 13.37
N ALA A 28 -40.08 5.09 13.58
CA ALA A 28 -38.78 4.59 13.23
C ALA A 28 -38.65 4.64 11.70
N ILE A 29 -37.75 5.51 11.22
CA ILE A 29 -37.29 5.50 9.83
C ILE A 29 -36.44 4.25 9.69
N SER A 30 -36.98 3.20 9.08
CA SER A 30 -36.26 2.02 8.67
C SER A 30 -35.21 2.44 7.63
N PRO A 31 -33.93 2.09 7.78
CA PRO A 31 -32.94 2.33 6.73
C PRO A 31 -33.40 1.58 5.47
N ALA A 32 -33.58 2.29 4.37
CA ALA A 32 -33.84 1.69 3.08
C ALA A 32 -32.65 0.78 2.70
N GLU A 33 -32.95 -0.49 2.46
CA GLU A 33 -31.96 -1.40 1.88
C GLU A 33 -31.42 -0.81 0.58
N PRO A 34 -30.07 -0.79 0.37
CA PRO A 34 -29.52 -0.36 -0.90
C PRO A 34 -30.00 -1.30 -2.00
N LYS A 35 -30.78 -0.79 -2.93
CA LYS A 35 -31.16 -1.52 -4.15
C LYS A 35 -29.88 -1.99 -4.84
N ALA A 36 -29.75 -3.31 -5.01
CA ALA A 36 -28.68 -3.91 -5.79
C ALA A 36 -28.68 -3.28 -7.19
N VAL A 37 -27.58 -2.64 -7.54
CA VAL A 37 -27.34 -2.16 -8.90
C VAL A 37 -27.16 -3.42 -9.78
N PRO A 38 -27.87 -3.56 -10.91
CA PRO A 38 -27.68 -4.69 -11.80
C PRO A 38 -26.24 -4.71 -12.30
N GLN A 39 -25.50 -5.73 -11.93
CA GLN A 39 -24.15 -5.96 -12.44
C GLN A 39 -24.30 -6.44 -13.88
N ALA A 40 -23.72 -5.69 -14.82
CA ALA A 40 -23.70 -6.09 -16.22
C ALA A 40 -22.97 -7.45 -16.36
N PRO A 41 -23.42 -8.35 -17.26
CA PRO A 41 -22.78 -9.64 -17.44
C PRO A 41 -21.34 -9.45 -17.92
N ALA A 42 -20.38 -9.98 -17.16
CA ALA A 42 -18.98 -10.03 -17.54
C ALA A 42 -18.83 -11.00 -18.72
N THR A 43 -18.61 -10.48 -19.91
CA THR A 43 -18.08 -11.28 -21.02
C THR A 43 -16.58 -11.37 -20.88
N SER A 44 -16.12 -12.55 -20.52
CA SER A 44 -14.73 -12.93 -20.32
C SER A 44 -14.02 -13.12 -21.65
N THR A 45 -12.82 -12.58 -21.79
CA THR A 45 -11.59 -13.28 -22.17
C THR A 45 -10.49 -12.27 -22.14
N ASP A 46 -9.79 -12.21 -21.06
CA ASP A 46 -8.35 -12.03 -20.97
C ASP A 46 -7.98 -11.75 -19.52
N SER A 47 -6.81 -12.20 -19.12
CA SER A 47 -6.16 -12.01 -17.83
C SER A 47 -7.07 -11.44 -16.76
N ALA A 48 -7.73 -12.27 -15.97
CA ALA A 48 -8.88 -11.93 -15.14
C ALA A 48 -8.65 -10.61 -14.38
N MET A 49 -9.45 -9.60 -14.72
CA MET A 49 -9.48 -8.30 -14.02
C MET A 49 -9.68 -8.54 -12.53
N LYS A 50 -8.71 -8.15 -11.72
CA LYS A 50 -8.75 -8.24 -10.26
C LYS A 50 -8.73 -6.84 -9.68
N VAL A 51 -9.86 -6.35 -9.21
CA VAL A 51 -10.04 -4.98 -8.69
C VAL A 51 -10.09 -4.90 -7.17
N PHE A 52 -10.06 -6.04 -6.48
CA PHE A 52 -10.06 -6.12 -5.03
C PHE A 52 -9.10 -7.20 -4.54
N SER A 53 -8.39 -6.91 -3.46
CA SER A 53 -7.56 -7.86 -2.73
C SER A 53 -7.68 -7.56 -1.24
N SER A 54 -8.02 -8.57 -0.46
CA SER A 54 -8.11 -8.45 0.98
C SER A 54 -6.72 -8.43 1.64
N ALA A 55 -6.65 -8.06 2.92
CA ALA A 55 -5.42 -8.19 3.68
C ALA A 55 -4.91 -9.64 3.74
N ALA A 56 -5.83 -10.62 3.78
CA ALA A 56 -5.50 -12.04 3.76
C ALA A 56 -4.86 -12.46 2.41
N ASP A 57 -5.39 -11.95 1.30
CA ASP A 57 -4.80 -12.19 -0.02
C ASP A 57 -3.38 -11.63 -0.12
N ALA A 58 -3.16 -10.40 0.38
CA ALA A 58 -1.83 -9.80 0.40
C ALA A 58 -0.84 -10.61 1.24
N GLN A 59 -1.28 -11.13 2.40
CA GLN A 59 -0.45 -12.01 3.24
C GLN A 59 -0.14 -13.34 2.54
N ALA A 60 -1.11 -13.94 1.85
CA ALA A 60 -0.92 -15.16 1.09
C ALA A 60 0.07 -14.96 -0.07
N LEU A 61 -0.04 -13.84 -0.81
CA LEU A 61 0.90 -13.48 -1.86
C LEU A 61 2.31 -13.25 -1.32
N LEU A 62 2.44 -12.59 -0.16
CA LEU A 62 3.74 -12.42 0.49
C LEU A 62 4.36 -13.76 0.90
N ALA A 63 3.56 -14.68 1.45
CA ALA A 63 4.02 -16.02 1.79
C ALA A 63 4.48 -16.79 0.54
N LYS A 64 3.72 -16.69 -0.55
CA LYS A 64 4.06 -17.25 -1.86
C LYS A 64 5.38 -16.68 -2.38
N ALA A 65 5.53 -15.35 -2.42
CA ALA A 65 6.74 -14.68 -2.89
C ALA A 65 7.99 -15.12 -2.09
N LYS A 66 7.86 -15.30 -0.78
CA LYS A 66 8.93 -15.82 0.08
C LYS A 66 9.30 -17.27 -0.26
N ALA A 67 8.30 -18.11 -0.52
CA ALA A 67 8.50 -19.53 -0.83
C ALA A 67 9.07 -19.76 -2.24
N GLU A 68 8.67 -18.92 -3.21
CA GLU A 68 9.08 -19.05 -4.61
C GLU A 68 10.44 -18.41 -4.91
N ARG A 69 10.97 -17.58 -4.01
CA ARG A 69 12.28 -16.99 -4.16
C ARG A 69 13.34 -18.06 -4.30
N LYS A 70 14.16 -17.97 -5.35
CA LYS A 70 15.23 -18.92 -5.64
C LYS A 70 16.59 -18.23 -5.56
N GLY A 71 17.52 -18.89 -4.86
CA GLY A 71 18.93 -18.49 -4.81
C GLY A 71 19.13 -17.04 -4.35
N ASP A 72 19.81 -16.29 -5.17
CA ASP A 72 20.17 -14.87 -4.99
C ASP A 72 19.18 -13.88 -5.60
N GLN A 73 17.98 -14.35 -6.00
CA GLN A 73 16.95 -13.49 -6.58
C GLN A 73 16.69 -12.26 -5.70
N VAL A 74 16.90 -11.07 -6.25
CA VAL A 74 16.87 -9.81 -5.50
C VAL A 74 15.44 -9.34 -5.19
N MET A 75 14.46 -9.81 -5.97
CA MET A 75 13.06 -9.45 -5.83
C MET A 75 12.16 -10.55 -6.37
N VAL A 76 11.02 -10.75 -5.70
CA VAL A 76 9.86 -11.49 -6.23
C VAL A 76 8.66 -10.57 -6.20
N ALA A 77 7.98 -10.41 -7.33
CA ALA A 77 6.78 -9.61 -7.47
C ALA A 77 5.56 -10.50 -7.74
N GLU A 78 4.46 -10.22 -7.05
CA GLU A 78 3.17 -10.87 -7.20
C GLU A 78 2.10 -9.84 -7.56
N HIS A 79 1.22 -10.15 -8.50
CA HIS A 79 0.13 -9.25 -8.86
C HIS A 79 -0.94 -9.21 -7.76
N LEU A 80 -1.06 -8.07 -7.11
CA LEU A 80 -2.09 -7.82 -6.11
C LEU A 80 -3.42 -7.42 -6.75
N LEU A 81 -3.38 -6.47 -7.70
CA LEU A 81 -4.52 -6.04 -8.51
C LEU A 81 -4.11 -5.93 -9.99
N SER A 82 -5.10 -6.15 -10.88
CA SER A 82 -4.92 -6.07 -12.33
C SER A 82 -6.14 -5.40 -12.96
N LEU A 83 -5.94 -4.22 -13.52
CA LEU A 83 -6.93 -3.47 -14.28
C LEU A 83 -6.20 -2.67 -15.36
N ALA A 84 -6.03 -3.24 -16.54
CA ALA A 84 -5.29 -2.57 -17.62
C ALA A 84 -5.81 -1.14 -17.88
N PRO A 85 -4.93 -0.13 -18.04
CA PRO A 85 -3.47 -0.23 -18.09
C PRO A 85 -2.79 -0.24 -16.70
N TYR A 86 -3.55 -0.22 -15.62
CA TYR A 86 -3.04 -0.13 -14.24
C TYR A 86 -2.71 -1.51 -13.68
N SER A 87 -1.67 -1.56 -12.86
CA SER A 87 -1.31 -2.73 -12.07
C SER A 87 -0.86 -2.34 -10.68
N VAL A 88 -1.12 -3.24 -9.74
CA VAL A 88 -0.61 -3.13 -8.38
C VAL A 88 0.11 -4.42 -8.06
N ASN A 89 1.36 -4.31 -7.65
CA ASN A 89 2.17 -5.45 -7.28
C ASN A 89 2.48 -5.43 -5.78
N LEU A 90 2.63 -6.62 -5.22
CA LEU A 90 3.31 -6.85 -3.95
C LEU A 90 4.73 -7.33 -4.28
N GLU A 91 5.73 -6.64 -3.75
CA GLU A 91 7.12 -6.95 -3.99
C GLU A 91 7.81 -7.36 -2.70
N TYR A 92 8.43 -8.52 -2.72
CA TYR A 92 9.31 -9.00 -1.67
C TYR A 92 10.77 -8.80 -2.10
N ARG A 93 11.48 -7.91 -1.40
CA ARG A 93 12.86 -7.50 -1.69
C ARG A 93 13.77 -7.87 -0.52
N PRO A 94 14.42 -9.05 -0.54
CA PRO A 94 15.30 -9.50 0.56
C PRO A 94 16.66 -8.82 0.59
N VAL A 95 17.14 -8.34 -0.56
CA VAL A 95 18.45 -7.70 -0.73
C VAL A 95 18.37 -6.53 -1.69
N GLU A 96 19.45 -5.78 -1.83
CA GLU A 96 19.56 -4.65 -2.75
C GLU A 96 19.26 -5.07 -4.19
N GLY A 97 18.36 -4.34 -4.84
CA GLY A 97 17.95 -4.55 -6.22
C GLY A 97 18.83 -3.80 -7.23
N ALA A 98 18.64 -4.13 -8.51
CA ALA A 98 19.18 -3.30 -9.59
C ALA A 98 18.48 -1.93 -9.62
N VAL A 99 19.13 -0.94 -10.25
CA VAL A 99 18.46 0.33 -10.60
C VAL A 99 17.35 0.04 -11.60
N ALA A 100 16.21 0.69 -11.41
CA ALA A 100 15.12 0.70 -12.37
C ALA A 100 14.83 2.12 -12.88
N VAL A 101 14.38 2.21 -14.13
CA VAL A 101 13.84 3.44 -14.74
C VAL A 101 12.60 3.06 -15.55
N HIS A 102 11.47 3.62 -15.19
CA HIS A 102 10.20 3.47 -15.92
C HIS A 102 10.00 4.73 -16.78
N GLU A 103 10.24 4.63 -18.08
CA GLU A 103 10.28 5.82 -18.96
C GLU A 103 8.89 6.40 -19.24
N THR A 104 7.83 5.62 -19.09
CA THR A 104 6.45 6.00 -19.47
C THR A 104 5.44 5.86 -18.36
N GLU A 105 5.90 5.55 -17.16
CA GLU A 105 5.03 5.28 -16.01
C GLU A 105 5.64 5.91 -14.76
N ALA A 106 4.84 6.63 -13.98
CA ALA A 106 5.20 6.95 -12.61
C ALA A 106 4.97 5.72 -11.73
N GLU A 107 5.80 5.54 -10.69
CA GLU A 107 5.64 4.47 -9.72
C GLU A 107 5.28 5.05 -8.36
N LEU A 108 4.10 4.74 -7.83
CA LEU A 108 3.71 5.02 -6.46
C LEU A 108 4.06 3.80 -5.60
N VAL A 109 4.77 4.03 -4.52
CA VAL A 109 5.26 3.00 -3.61
C VAL A 109 4.69 3.22 -2.22
N TYR A 110 4.16 2.15 -1.62
CA TYR A 110 3.78 2.09 -0.22
C TYR A 110 4.59 1.00 0.48
N VAL A 111 5.26 1.33 1.58
CA VAL A 111 6.04 0.36 2.36
C VAL A 111 5.09 -0.42 3.28
N LEU A 112 4.84 -1.68 2.93
CA LEU A 112 3.99 -2.59 3.70
C LEU A 112 4.70 -3.09 4.96
N ASP A 113 6.01 -3.41 4.84
CA ASP A 113 6.79 -3.93 5.96
C ASP A 113 8.31 -3.77 5.70
N GLY A 114 9.08 -3.77 6.77
CA GLY A 114 10.54 -3.60 6.71
C GLY A 114 10.98 -2.14 6.63
N SER A 115 12.26 -1.94 6.36
CA SER A 115 12.89 -0.64 6.16
C SER A 115 14.04 -0.73 5.17
N GLY A 116 14.49 0.41 4.67
CA GLY A 116 15.58 0.46 3.72
C GLY A 116 15.96 1.88 3.32
N THR A 117 16.74 1.97 2.27
CA THR A 117 17.07 3.22 1.58
C THR A 117 16.49 3.18 0.17
N LEU A 118 15.79 4.23 -0.19
CA LEU A 118 15.41 4.55 -1.56
C LEU A 118 16.34 5.64 -2.07
N THR A 119 17.09 5.35 -3.15
CA THR A 119 17.87 6.36 -3.87
C THR A 119 17.15 6.71 -5.16
N THR A 120 16.91 8.00 -5.42
CA THR A 120 16.23 8.51 -6.61
C THR A 120 17.03 9.58 -7.32
N GLY A 121 16.88 9.69 -8.65
CA GLY A 121 17.57 10.64 -9.50
C GLY A 121 19.02 10.24 -9.79
N GLY A 122 19.86 11.20 -10.15
CA GLY A 122 21.25 10.94 -10.54
C GLY A 122 21.37 10.32 -11.93
N LYS A 123 22.49 9.62 -12.17
CA LYS A 123 22.79 8.93 -13.43
C LYS A 123 22.90 7.43 -13.23
N VAL A 124 22.30 6.66 -14.12
CA VAL A 124 22.42 5.20 -14.11
C VAL A 124 23.82 4.78 -14.53
N VAL A 125 24.44 3.92 -13.74
CA VAL A 125 25.71 3.27 -14.08
C VAL A 125 25.43 1.88 -14.64
N GLY A 126 26.09 1.51 -15.74
CA GLY A 126 25.87 0.22 -16.41
C GLY A 126 24.45 0.10 -16.97
N GLU A 127 23.93 1.21 -17.49
CA GLU A 127 22.59 1.26 -18.08
C GLU A 127 22.42 0.26 -19.20
N LYS A 128 21.27 -0.42 -19.19
CA LYS A 128 20.81 -1.29 -20.27
C LYS A 128 19.30 -1.26 -20.39
N ARG A 129 18.83 -1.35 -21.63
CA ARG A 129 17.39 -1.47 -21.90
C ARG A 129 16.93 -2.90 -21.58
N THR A 130 15.89 -3.03 -20.77
CA THR A 130 15.28 -4.32 -20.41
C THR A 130 14.06 -4.63 -21.25
N ASN A 131 13.31 -3.60 -21.67
CA ASN A 131 12.19 -3.68 -22.60
C ASN A 131 11.93 -2.30 -23.23
N PRO A 132 10.97 -2.10 -24.15
CA PRO A 132 10.73 -0.83 -24.80
C PRO A 132 10.45 0.37 -23.89
N LYS A 133 10.06 0.12 -22.63
CA LYS A 133 9.65 1.17 -21.68
C LYS A 133 10.54 1.29 -20.46
N ASN A 134 11.49 0.35 -20.26
CA ASN A 134 12.25 0.28 -19.02
C ASN A 134 13.76 0.15 -19.28
N LEU A 135 14.50 0.85 -18.42
CA LEU A 135 15.95 0.70 -18.30
C LEU A 135 16.31 0.09 -16.95
N SER A 136 17.47 -0.49 -16.85
CA SER A 136 18.06 -0.97 -15.60
C SER A 136 19.52 -0.61 -15.54
N GLY A 137 20.12 -0.68 -14.34
CA GLY A 137 21.53 -0.43 -14.12
C GLY A 137 22.04 -1.10 -12.85
N THR A 138 23.34 -0.98 -12.61
CA THR A 138 24.01 -1.58 -11.45
C THR A 138 23.99 -0.66 -10.23
N SER A 139 24.08 0.65 -10.44
CA SER A 139 24.07 1.67 -9.37
C SER A 139 23.64 3.03 -9.92
N ILE A 140 23.41 3.96 -9.01
CA ILE A 140 23.14 5.37 -9.32
C ILE A 140 24.37 6.19 -8.90
N ASP A 141 24.89 7.01 -9.83
CA ASP A 141 25.90 8.04 -9.53
C ASP A 141 25.20 9.36 -9.21
N GLY A 142 25.40 9.88 -8.01
CA GLY A 142 24.63 11.00 -7.47
C GLY A 142 23.25 10.56 -7.00
N GLY A 143 22.26 11.44 -7.13
CA GLY A 143 20.90 11.20 -6.65
C GLY A 143 20.72 11.52 -5.16
N THR A 144 19.48 11.33 -4.69
CA THR A 144 19.07 11.59 -3.32
C THR A 144 18.71 10.29 -2.63
N ALA A 145 19.39 9.99 -1.53
CA ALA A 145 19.09 8.82 -0.71
C ALA A 145 18.13 9.22 0.43
N GLN A 146 17.07 8.47 0.59
CA GLN A 146 16.07 8.64 1.64
C GLN A 146 15.86 7.33 2.39
N THR A 147 15.87 7.38 3.71
CA THR A 147 15.45 6.24 4.54
C THR A 147 13.94 6.10 4.44
N ILE A 148 13.48 4.88 4.18
CA ILE A 148 12.06 4.52 4.13
C ILE A 148 11.77 3.39 5.09
N GLY A 149 10.54 3.37 5.63
CA GLY A 149 10.08 2.36 6.57
C GLY A 149 8.58 2.12 6.46
N LYS A 150 8.11 1.14 7.19
CA LYS A 150 6.69 0.73 7.20
C LYS A 150 5.74 1.92 7.36
N GLY A 151 4.79 2.05 6.43
CA GLY A 151 3.79 3.12 6.37
C GLY A 151 4.18 4.29 5.49
N ASP A 152 5.44 4.39 5.05
CA ASP A 152 5.87 5.47 4.17
C ASP A 152 5.30 5.31 2.76
N VAL A 153 5.04 6.46 2.14
CA VAL A 153 4.55 6.57 0.76
C VAL A 153 5.47 7.46 -0.04
N THR A 154 5.79 7.07 -1.25
CA THR A 154 6.54 7.89 -2.20
C THR A 154 5.97 7.73 -3.60
N ILE A 155 6.18 8.75 -4.44
CA ILE A 155 5.94 8.67 -5.88
C ILE A 155 7.25 8.96 -6.60
N ILE A 156 7.59 8.09 -7.54
CA ILE A 156 8.76 8.21 -8.40
C ILE A 156 8.25 8.59 -9.79
N PRO A 157 8.57 9.79 -10.29
CA PRO A 157 8.15 10.21 -11.61
C PRO A 157 8.73 9.32 -12.71
N GLU A 158 8.08 9.30 -13.86
CA GLU A 158 8.60 8.63 -15.05
C GLU A 158 9.98 9.16 -15.44
N GLY A 159 10.83 8.28 -15.93
CA GLY A 159 12.21 8.59 -16.34
C GLY A 159 13.18 8.79 -15.18
N VAL A 160 12.73 8.76 -13.93
CA VAL A 160 13.59 8.96 -12.77
C VAL A 160 14.22 7.63 -12.34
N PRO A 161 15.57 7.52 -12.37
CA PRO A 161 16.27 6.35 -11.83
C PRO A 161 15.96 6.16 -10.35
N HIS A 162 15.78 4.92 -9.94
CA HIS A 162 15.59 4.60 -8.53
C HIS A 162 16.13 3.23 -8.17
N GLN A 163 16.50 3.07 -6.90
CA GLN A 163 17.07 1.83 -6.36
C GLN A 163 16.64 1.65 -4.91
N PHE A 164 16.16 0.45 -4.60
CA PHE A 164 15.81 0.05 -3.24
C PHE A 164 16.92 -0.81 -2.62
N LYS A 165 17.33 -0.45 -1.42
CA LYS A 165 18.29 -1.19 -0.60
C LYS A 165 17.67 -1.51 0.76
N PRO A 166 17.22 -2.74 1.00
CA PRO A 166 16.69 -3.18 2.30
C PRO A 166 17.74 -3.03 3.42
N SER A 167 17.26 -2.78 4.64
CA SER A 167 18.10 -2.61 5.84
C SER A 167 17.48 -3.38 7.01
N GLY A 168 18.29 -4.21 7.67
CA GLY A 168 17.87 -4.97 8.84
C GLY A 168 16.94 -6.15 8.54
N GLY A 169 16.64 -6.43 7.28
CA GLY A 169 15.76 -7.50 6.85
C GLY A 169 15.10 -7.18 5.50
N PRO A 170 14.20 -8.03 5.02
CA PRO A 170 13.50 -7.80 3.76
C PRO A 170 12.64 -6.55 3.79
N LEU A 171 12.55 -5.85 2.65
CA LEU A 171 11.62 -4.78 2.39
C LEU A 171 10.42 -5.33 1.60
N VAL A 172 9.21 -5.03 2.05
CA VAL A 172 7.97 -5.43 1.39
C VAL A 172 7.23 -4.19 0.93
N LEU A 173 7.02 -4.09 -0.37
CA LEU A 173 6.41 -2.93 -0.99
C LEU A 173 5.08 -3.30 -1.66
N MET A 174 4.20 -2.34 -1.73
CA MET A 174 3.09 -2.31 -2.68
C MET A 174 3.40 -1.22 -3.69
N THR A 175 3.47 -1.59 -4.97
CA THR A 175 3.84 -0.68 -6.05
C THR A 175 2.71 -0.55 -7.06
N PHE A 176 2.47 0.69 -7.49
CA PHE A 176 1.45 1.04 -8.48
C PHE A 176 2.14 1.68 -9.67
N HIS A 177 1.96 1.09 -10.85
CA HIS A 177 2.40 1.70 -12.08
C HIS A 177 1.28 2.53 -12.68
N VAL A 178 1.51 3.83 -12.82
CA VAL A 178 0.57 4.80 -13.36
C VAL A 178 1.11 5.28 -14.72
N PRO A 179 0.57 4.74 -15.83
CA PRO A 179 1.01 5.12 -17.17
C PRO A 179 0.75 6.60 -17.44
N ARG A 180 1.68 7.27 -18.13
CA ARG A 180 1.45 8.61 -18.65
C ARG A 180 0.36 8.55 -19.73
N PRO A 181 -0.59 9.49 -19.73
CA PRO A 181 -1.58 9.60 -20.83
C PRO A 181 -0.89 9.77 -22.17
N ALA A 182 -1.39 9.08 -23.20
CA ALA A 182 -0.81 9.14 -24.56
C ALA A 182 -0.77 10.56 -25.14
N SER A 183 -1.68 11.45 -24.71
CA SER A 183 -1.73 12.86 -25.12
C SER A 183 -0.55 13.71 -24.59
N GLU A 184 0.20 13.23 -23.61
CA GLU A 184 1.33 13.92 -22.99
C GLU A 184 2.70 13.31 -23.37
N MET A 185 2.70 12.29 -24.24
CA MET A 185 3.92 11.65 -24.76
C MET A 185 4.38 12.31 -26.08
N GLN A 186 4.50 13.65 -26.10
CA GLN A 186 5.05 14.40 -27.27
C GLN A 186 6.47 14.86 -27.00
#